data_0e135035167f8cd9d0a58ee9c65ceb71
#
_entry.id   0e135035167f8cd9d0a58ee9c65ceb71
#
_cell.length_a   1.000
_cell.length_b   1.000
_cell.length_c   1.000
_cell.angle_alpha   90.00
_cell.angle_beta   90.00
_cell.angle_gamma   90.00
#
_symmetry.space_group_name_H-M   'P 1'
#
loop_
_entity.id
_entity.type
_entity.pdbx_description
1 polymer ?
#
loop_
_entity_poly.entity_id
_entity_poly.type
_entity_poly.pdbx_seq_one_letter_code
_entity_poly.pdbx_strand_id
1 'polypeptide(L)'
;MAKTVIEISDERLRDLEPYKDKLGELLLLGLSQIKIQESLLLYQRGLVSFGRAAELAGLPEQEMIRQARAFGVYPRWSEKMAEEEVA
;
A
#
# COMPACT_ATOMS: atom_id res chain seq x y z
N MET A 1 12.07 -1.95 -24.13
CA MET A 1 12.11 -1.57 -22.72
C MET A 1 12.42 -0.09 -22.56
N ALA A 2 11.68 0.59 -21.72
CA ALA A 2 11.95 1.98 -21.41
C ALA A 2 13.05 2.09 -20.34
N LYS A 3 13.84 3.15 -20.42
CA LYS A 3 14.85 3.45 -19.42
C LYS A 3 14.50 4.77 -18.75
N THR A 4 14.66 4.82 -17.43
CA THR A 4 14.45 6.02 -16.64
C THR A 4 15.72 6.33 -15.87
N VAL A 5 16.11 7.60 -15.85
CA VAL A 5 17.26 8.07 -15.09
C VAL A 5 16.74 8.83 -13.88
N ILE A 6 17.22 8.48 -12.70
CA ILE A 6 16.84 9.11 -11.44
C ILE A 6 18.09 9.66 -10.77
N GLU A 7 18.06 10.92 -10.38
CA GLU A 7 19.15 11.53 -9.63
C GLU A 7 18.95 11.26 -8.14
N ILE A 8 19.96 10.70 -7.50
CA ILE A 8 19.91 10.35 -6.09
C ILE A 8 21.18 10.91 -5.44
N SER A 9 21.05 11.53 -4.27
CA SER A 9 22.19 12.06 -3.53
C SER A 9 23.18 10.94 -3.16
N ASP A 10 24.45 11.27 -3.08
CA ASP A 10 25.51 10.30 -2.75
C ASP A 10 25.26 9.58 -1.44
N GLU A 11 24.72 10.28 -0.44
CA GLU A 11 24.38 9.70 0.86
C GLU A 11 23.32 8.61 0.73
N ARG A 12 22.28 8.87 -0.10
CA ARG A 12 21.18 7.92 -0.33
C ARG A 12 21.62 6.75 -1.21
N LEU A 13 22.58 6.99 -2.13
CA LEU A 13 23.11 5.92 -2.97
C LEU A 13 23.74 4.80 -2.14
N ARG A 14 24.37 5.13 -1.02
CA ARG A 14 24.96 4.14 -0.12
C ARG A 14 23.92 3.17 0.41
N ASP A 15 22.72 3.67 0.73
CA ASP A 15 21.61 2.84 1.22
C ASP A 15 21.12 1.88 0.14
N LEU A 16 21.25 2.26 -1.12
CA LEU A 16 20.82 1.45 -2.26
C LEU A 16 21.85 0.43 -2.73
N GLU A 17 23.10 0.57 -2.31
CA GLU A 17 24.19 -0.30 -2.76
C GLU A 17 23.90 -1.79 -2.62
N PRO A 18 23.33 -2.28 -1.48
CA PRO A 18 22.99 -3.70 -1.36
C PRO A 18 21.91 -4.16 -2.32
N TYR A 19 21.15 -3.24 -2.91
CA TYR A 19 19.99 -3.52 -3.77
C TYR A 19 20.24 -3.16 -5.24
N LYS A 20 21.46 -2.78 -5.61
CA LYS A 20 21.76 -2.26 -6.94
C LYS A 20 21.34 -3.19 -8.09
N ASP A 21 21.39 -4.50 -7.88
CA ASP A 21 20.99 -5.48 -8.88
C ASP A 21 19.48 -5.70 -8.94
N LYS A 22 18.73 -5.10 -8.00
CA LYS A 22 17.27 -5.26 -7.85
C LYS A 22 16.53 -3.92 -7.80
N LEU A 23 17.11 -2.88 -8.38
CA LEU A 23 16.51 -1.54 -8.31
C LEU A 23 15.12 -1.48 -8.94
N GLY A 24 14.89 -2.17 -10.04
CA GLY A 24 13.57 -2.23 -10.66
C GLY A 24 12.53 -2.85 -9.73
N GLU A 25 12.86 -3.97 -9.09
CA GLU A 25 11.98 -4.62 -8.13
C GLU A 25 11.71 -3.73 -6.91
N LEU A 26 12.76 -3.05 -6.43
CA LEU A 26 12.66 -2.14 -5.29
C LEU A 26 11.71 -0.98 -5.59
N LEU A 27 11.81 -0.41 -6.80
CA LEU A 27 10.91 0.66 -7.23
C LEU A 27 9.46 0.19 -7.29
N LEU A 28 9.21 -1.00 -7.81
CA LEU A 28 7.86 -1.56 -7.91
C LEU A 28 7.27 -1.84 -6.52
N LEU A 29 8.09 -2.35 -5.60
CA LEU A 29 7.66 -2.54 -4.20
C LEU A 29 7.32 -1.22 -3.54
N GLY A 30 8.15 -0.20 -3.74
CA GLY A 30 7.89 1.14 -3.22
C GLY A 30 6.61 1.73 -3.77
N LEU A 31 6.36 1.58 -5.06
CA LEU A 31 5.13 2.03 -5.70
C LEU A 31 3.91 1.33 -5.10
N SER A 32 3.98 0.01 -4.90
CA SER A 32 2.89 -0.74 -4.26
C SER A 32 2.58 -0.23 -2.87
N GLN A 33 3.60 0.06 -2.07
CA GLN A 33 3.42 0.61 -0.73
C GLN A 33 2.76 1.99 -0.75
N ILE A 34 3.17 2.85 -1.68
CA ILE A 34 2.58 4.18 -1.85
C ILE A 34 1.10 4.05 -2.23
N LYS A 35 0.77 3.18 -3.17
CA LYS A 35 -0.62 2.94 -3.58
C LYS A 35 -1.50 2.49 -2.42
N ILE A 36 -0.99 1.59 -1.59
CA ILE A 36 -1.71 1.11 -0.41
C ILE A 36 -1.96 2.26 0.56
N GLN A 37 -0.92 3.03 0.88
CA GLN A 37 -1.01 4.15 1.82
C GLN A 37 -1.99 5.21 1.33
N GLU A 38 -1.92 5.61 0.06
CA GLU A 38 -2.81 6.60 -0.53
C GLU A 38 -4.26 6.11 -0.54
N SER A 39 -4.47 4.85 -0.90
CA SER A 39 -5.81 4.25 -0.94
C SER A 39 -6.44 4.19 0.45
N LEU A 40 -5.66 3.84 1.47
CA LEU A 40 -6.14 3.80 2.86
C LEU A 40 -6.46 5.20 3.36
N LEU A 41 -5.66 6.19 2.98
CA LEU A 41 -5.93 7.58 3.34
C LEU A 41 -7.27 8.05 2.75
N LEU A 42 -7.53 7.73 1.49
CA LEU A 42 -8.80 8.06 0.85
C LEU A 42 -9.97 7.38 1.56
N TYR A 43 -9.80 6.13 1.94
CA TYR A 43 -10.81 5.40 2.70
C TYR A 43 -11.06 6.05 4.06
N GLN A 44 -10.00 6.39 4.79
CA GLN A 44 -10.12 7.04 6.11
C GLN A 44 -10.83 8.38 6.04
N ARG A 45 -10.65 9.11 4.96
CA ARG A 45 -11.33 10.39 4.72
C ARG A 45 -12.77 10.23 4.22
N GLY A 46 -13.22 9.01 4.02
CA GLY A 46 -14.57 8.74 3.54
C GLY A 46 -14.78 9.03 2.07
N LEU A 47 -13.71 9.16 1.29
CA LEU A 47 -13.79 9.50 -0.14
C LEU A 47 -14.02 8.28 -1.02
N VAL A 48 -13.65 7.10 -0.55
CA VAL A 48 -13.86 5.83 -1.26
C VAL A 48 -14.29 4.75 -0.28
N SER A 49 -14.97 3.72 -0.79
CA SER A 49 -15.28 2.52 -0.01
C SER A 49 -13.99 1.71 0.20
N PHE A 50 -14.03 0.79 1.15
CA PHE A 50 -12.88 -0.09 1.38
C PHE A 50 -12.59 -0.98 0.16
N GLY A 51 -13.63 -1.52 -0.49
CA GLY A 51 -13.48 -2.29 -1.72
C GLY A 51 -12.84 -1.48 -2.83
N ARG A 52 -13.23 -0.20 -2.98
CA ARG A 52 -12.62 0.69 -3.97
C ARG A 52 -11.16 0.98 -3.62
N ALA A 53 -10.86 1.16 -2.34
CA ALA A 53 -9.48 1.36 -1.90
C ALA A 53 -8.61 0.15 -2.26
N ALA A 54 -9.12 -1.06 -2.07
CA ALA A 54 -8.42 -2.29 -2.46
C ALA A 54 -8.14 -2.32 -3.97
N GLU A 55 -9.13 -1.97 -4.78
CA GLU A 55 -8.96 -1.89 -6.24
C GLU A 55 -7.87 -0.87 -6.62
N LEU A 56 -7.89 0.31 -6.01
CA LEU A 56 -6.88 1.34 -6.26
C LEU A 56 -5.48 0.89 -5.87
N ALA A 57 -5.38 0.09 -4.82
CA ALA A 57 -4.11 -0.48 -4.38
C ALA A 57 -3.67 -1.69 -5.22
N GLY A 58 -4.58 -2.22 -6.05
CA GLY A 58 -4.31 -3.42 -6.84
C GLY A 58 -4.27 -4.69 -6.02
N LEU A 59 -5.01 -4.74 -4.90
CA LEU A 59 -5.02 -5.88 -3.98
C LEU A 59 -6.42 -6.49 -3.85
N PRO A 60 -6.50 -7.81 -3.62
CA PRO A 60 -7.74 -8.43 -3.15
C PRO A 60 -8.13 -7.85 -1.79
N GLU A 61 -9.44 -7.81 -1.49
CA GLU A 61 -9.92 -7.25 -0.23
C GLU A 61 -9.29 -7.88 1.00
N GLN A 62 -9.11 -9.20 1.01
CA GLN A 62 -8.51 -9.90 2.14
C GLN A 62 -7.07 -9.43 2.41
N GLU A 63 -6.30 -9.25 1.36
CA GLU A 63 -4.95 -8.73 1.48
C GLU A 63 -4.97 -7.27 1.92
N MET A 64 -5.91 -6.50 1.39
CA MET A 64 -6.07 -5.09 1.80
C MET A 64 -6.42 -4.96 3.29
N ILE A 65 -7.22 -5.88 3.83
CA ILE A 65 -7.54 -5.92 5.26
C ILE A 65 -6.26 -6.10 6.08
N ARG A 66 -5.38 -7.01 5.67
CA ARG A 66 -4.11 -7.24 6.36
C ARG A 66 -3.22 -6.01 6.31
N GLN A 67 -3.12 -5.39 5.14
CA GLN A 67 -2.33 -4.17 4.97
C GLN A 67 -2.89 -3.02 5.80
N ALA A 68 -4.22 -2.87 5.80
CA ALA A 68 -4.89 -1.84 6.60
C ALA A 68 -4.57 -1.99 8.09
N ARG A 69 -4.64 -3.21 8.61
CA ARG A 69 -4.31 -3.48 10.02
C ARG A 69 -2.87 -3.12 10.35
N ALA A 70 -1.94 -3.39 9.43
CA ALA A 70 -0.53 -3.03 9.60
C ALA A 70 -0.34 -1.52 9.73
N PHE A 71 -1.21 -0.72 9.11
CA PHE A 71 -1.20 0.73 9.21
C PHE A 71 -2.14 1.27 10.30
N GLY A 72 -2.72 0.39 11.12
CA GLY A 72 -3.63 0.80 12.18
C GLY A 72 -5.01 1.21 11.70
N VAL A 73 -5.39 0.82 10.50
CA VAL A 73 -6.69 1.11 9.90
C VAL A 73 -7.57 -0.13 9.98
N TYR A 74 -8.74 0.00 10.58
CA TYR A 74 -9.69 -1.10 10.72
C TYR A 74 -10.91 -0.82 9.83
N PRO A 75 -11.20 -1.70 8.85
CA PRO A 75 -12.35 -1.49 7.98
C PRO A 75 -13.66 -1.50 8.77
N ARG A 76 -14.49 -0.50 8.58
CA ARG A 76 -15.75 -0.34 9.33
C ARG A 76 -16.72 -1.49 9.10
N TRP A 77 -16.79 -1.98 7.88
CA TRP A 77 -17.69 -3.10 7.56
C TRP A 77 -17.26 -4.39 8.27
N SER A 78 -15.96 -4.59 8.47
CA SER A 78 -15.43 -5.75 9.19
C SER A 78 -15.88 -5.76 10.64
N GLU A 79 -15.81 -4.61 11.32
CA GLU A 79 -16.27 -4.45 12.69
C GLU A 79 -17.78 -4.68 12.79
N LYS A 80 -18.52 -4.10 11.86
CA LYS A 80 -19.96 -4.24 11.80
C LYS A 80 -20.38 -5.69 11.57
N MET A 81 -19.71 -6.38 10.68
CA MET A 81 -19.98 -7.81 10.44
C MET A 81 -19.68 -8.66 11.67
N ALA A 82 -18.60 -8.37 12.36
CA ALA A 82 -18.24 -9.07 13.59
C ALA A 82 -19.30 -8.85 14.68
N GLU A 83 -19.80 -7.63 14.82
CA GLU A 83 -20.89 -7.32 15.75
C GLU A 83 -22.17 -8.08 15.42
N GLU A 84 -22.53 -8.13 14.14
CA GLU A 84 -23.70 -8.87 13.67
C GLU A 84 -23.58 -10.36 13.92
N GLU A 85 -22.40 -10.94 13.74
CA GLU A 85 -22.15 -12.35 14.01
C GLU A 85 -22.24 -12.69 15.50
N VAL A 86 -21.83 -11.79 16.35
CA VAL A 86 -21.86 -11.96 17.80
C VAL A 86 -23.28 -11.75 18.35
N ALA A 87 -24.02 -10.91 17.69
CA ALA A 87 -25.40 -10.65 18.07
C ALA A 87 -26.34 -11.75 17.63
#